data_c37d6d6607e6862d8f13578240e909d7
#
_entry.id   c37d6d6607e6862d8f13578240e909d7
#
_cell.length_a   1.000
_cell.length_b   1.000
_cell.length_c   1.000
_cell.angle_alpha   90.00
_cell.angle_beta   90.00
_cell.angle_gamma   90.00
#
_symmetry.space_group_name_H-M   'P 1'
#
loop_
_entity.id
_entity.type
_entity.pdbx_description
1 polymer ?
#
loop_
_entity_poly.entity_id
_entity_poly.type
_entity_poly.pdbx_seq_one_letter_code
_entity_poly.pdbx_strand_id
1 'polypeptide(L)'
;MSLRIGIIHNQEEKSIRVLQRLRKLLAEKDDLTIVDRDPELIITIGGDGTLLSAFHRYNHRLNEVRFLGVHTGHLGFYTDWRDYELSELVNSLSEEQGKSVSYPLLDVVLTTRDGEKRHFLALNESTIRKGSRTMVADVYIKEELFERFRGDGLAISTPTGSTAYNKSVGGAVVHPSINAMQLAEIASLNNRVFRTLGSPSIIGPHEWIDVRLKSNEEHLITIDQLDIIRKDITSIKYKIADERIHFASYRHMHFWYRVKDAFIRED
;
A
#
# COMPACT_ATOMS: atom_id res chain seq x y z
N MET A 1 31.97 1.55 0.20
CA MET A 1 31.07 1.88 1.33
C MET A 1 30.22 0.66 1.61
N SER A 2 29.97 0.33 2.88
CA SER A 2 29.15 -0.82 3.24
C SER A 2 27.66 -0.45 3.09
N LEU A 3 26.83 -1.37 2.53
CA LEU A 3 25.38 -1.20 2.42
C LEU A 3 24.72 -1.35 3.81
N ARG A 4 24.01 -0.33 4.26
CA ARG A 4 23.33 -0.31 5.57
C ARG A 4 21.95 -0.94 5.47
N ILE A 5 21.75 -2.06 6.18
CA ILE A 5 20.57 -2.91 6.10
C ILE A 5 19.78 -2.84 7.40
N GLY A 6 18.51 -2.42 7.32
CA GLY A 6 17.53 -2.59 8.38
C GLY A 6 16.72 -3.87 8.16
N ILE A 7 16.35 -4.56 9.24
CA ILE A 7 15.54 -5.78 9.14
C ILE A 7 14.27 -5.61 9.96
N ILE A 8 13.13 -5.90 9.34
CA ILE A 8 11.81 -5.93 9.99
C ILE A 8 11.20 -7.31 9.77
N HIS A 9 10.65 -7.91 10.81
CA HIS A 9 10.04 -9.23 10.73
C HIS A 9 8.74 -9.28 11.54
N ASN A 10 7.84 -10.21 11.21
CA ASN A 10 6.71 -10.55 12.06
C ASN A 10 7.16 -11.49 13.19
N GLN A 11 6.28 -11.74 14.16
CA GLN A 11 6.60 -12.54 15.36
C GLN A 11 6.41 -14.06 15.16
N GLU A 12 6.16 -14.52 13.95
CA GLU A 12 6.02 -15.94 13.66
C GLU A 12 7.36 -16.68 13.84
N GLU A 13 7.30 -17.87 14.39
CA GLU A 13 8.48 -18.69 14.66
C GLU A 13 9.34 -18.93 13.41
N LYS A 14 8.68 -19.14 12.27
CA LYS A 14 9.36 -19.29 10.98
C LYS A 14 10.15 -18.05 10.60
N SER A 15 9.56 -16.86 10.76
CA SER A 15 10.22 -15.58 10.45
C SER A 15 11.41 -15.31 11.38
N ILE A 16 11.32 -15.71 12.65
CA ILE A 16 12.42 -15.59 13.62
C ILE A 16 13.60 -16.50 13.20
N ARG A 17 13.32 -17.74 12.77
CA ARG A 17 14.36 -18.64 12.26
C ARG A 17 15.04 -18.09 11.01
N VAL A 18 14.26 -17.53 10.07
CA VAL A 18 14.76 -16.88 8.86
C VAL A 18 15.64 -15.67 9.20
N LEU A 19 15.22 -14.84 10.15
CA LEU A 19 16.00 -13.71 10.65
C LEU A 19 17.37 -14.15 11.19
N GLN A 20 17.40 -15.19 12.02
CA GLN A 20 18.66 -15.70 12.60
C GLN A 20 19.61 -16.20 11.50
N ARG A 21 19.07 -16.91 10.50
CA ARG A 21 19.86 -17.38 9.36
C ARG A 21 20.36 -16.23 8.51
N LEU A 22 19.51 -15.25 8.19
CA LEU A 22 19.88 -14.09 7.41
C LEU A 22 20.99 -13.28 8.10
N ARG A 23 20.88 -13.05 9.40
CA ARG A 23 21.90 -12.33 10.18
C ARG A 23 23.28 -13.01 10.11
N LYS A 24 23.33 -14.35 10.16
CA LYS A 24 24.58 -15.09 10.03
C LYS A 24 25.21 -14.89 8.65
N LEU A 25 24.41 -15.02 7.58
CA LEU A 25 24.89 -14.84 6.21
C LEU A 25 25.38 -13.40 5.94
N LEU A 26 24.66 -12.40 6.46
CA LEU A 26 25.08 -10.99 6.33
C LEU A 26 26.39 -10.70 7.08
N ALA A 27 26.61 -11.32 8.25
CA ALA A 27 27.82 -11.15 9.03
C ALA A 27 29.09 -11.74 8.37
N GLU A 28 28.94 -12.60 7.36
CA GLU A 28 30.02 -13.16 6.56
C GLU A 28 30.51 -12.22 5.43
N LYS A 29 29.86 -11.06 5.26
CA LYS A 29 30.12 -10.08 4.19
C LYS A 29 30.63 -8.76 4.77
N ASP A 30 31.82 -8.33 4.39
CA ASP A 30 32.44 -7.07 4.87
C ASP A 30 31.74 -5.81 4.29
N ASP A 31 31.07 -5.93 3.16
CA ASP A 31 30.39 -4.86 2.44
C ASP A 31 28.92 -4.67 2.83
N LEU A 32 28.40 -5.49 3.77
CA LEU A 32 27.03 -5.43 4.27
C LEU A 32 27.03 -5.18 5.77
N THR A 33 26.23 -4.22 6.25
CA THR A 33 26.14 -3.89 7.67
C THR A 33 24.70 -3.80 8.15
N ILE A 34 24.35 -4.56 9.18
CA ILE A 34 23.03 -4.46 9.82
C ILE A 34 23.03 -3.23 10.73
N VAL A 35 22.01 -2.37 10.55
CA VAL A 35 21.85 -1.13 11.32
C VAL A 35 20.41 -0.99 11.85
N ASP A 36 20.27 -0.37 13.02
CA ASP A 36 18.97 -0.03 13.59
C ASP A 36 18.51 1.38 13.16
N ARG A 37 19.45 2.23 12.77
CA ARG A 37 19.18 3.61 12.35
C ARG A 37 19.75 3.86 10.96
N ASP A 38 19.07 4.70 10.22
CA ASP A 38 19.48 5.19 8.90
C ASP A 38 19.85 4.09 7.89
N PRO A 39 19.01 3.03 7.72
CA PRO A 39 19.24 2.03 6.69
C PRO A 39 19.04 2.62 5.29
N GLU A 40 19.70 2.02 4.30
CA GLU A 40 19.53 2.27 2.87
C GLU A 40 18.68 1.18 2.21
N LEU A 41 18.66 0.00 2.82
CA LEU A 41 17.84 -1.13 2.42
C LEU A 41 17.09 -1.68 3.63
N ILE A 42 15.76 -1.83 3.49
CA ILE A 42 14.92 -2.51 4.47
C ILE A 42 14.59 -3.90 3.94
N ILE A 43 15.04 -4.94 4.63
CA ILE A 43 14.63 -6.31 4.38
C ILE A 43 13.47 -6.66 5.30
N THR A 44 12.33 -7.03 4.72
CA THR A 44 11.18 -7.50 5.48
C THR A 44 11.10 -9.02 5.44
N ILE A 45 10.85 -9.67 6.58
CA ILE A 45 10.71 -11.13 6.70
C ILE A 45 9.30 -11.43 7.19
N GLY A 46 8.48 -11.98 6.31
CA GLY A 46 7.05 -12.25 6.56
C GLY A 46 6.24 -12.19 5.28
N GLY A 47 4.97 -11.77 5.39
CA GLY A 47 4.08 -11.50 4.26
C GLY A 47 3.99 -10.01 3.93
N ASP A 48 3.04 -9.67 3.03
CA ASP A 48 2.80 -8.28 2.59
C ASP A 48 2.46 -7.34 3.75
N GLY A 49 1.77 -7.82 4.80
CA GLY A 49 1.49 -7.02 6.01
C GLY A 49 2.76 -6.58 6.75
N THR A 50 3.82 -7.38 6.73
CA THR A 50 5.12 -7.00 7.32
C THR A 50 5.78 -5.88 6.50
N LEU A 51 5.65 -5.94 5.18
CA LEU A 51 6.14 -4.88 4.31
C LEU A 51 5.35 -3.58 4.49
N LEU A 52 4.02 -3.64 4.59
CA LEU A 52 3.19 -2.47 4.89
C LEU A 52 3.60 -1.82 6.23
N SER A 53 3.87 -2.62 7.26
CA SER A 53 4.38 -2.11 8.55
C SER A 53 5.75 -1.42 8.40
N ALA A 54 6.63 -1.99 7.59
CA ALA A 54 7.93 -1.38 7.28
C ALA A 54 7.77 -0.07 6.50
N PHE A 55 6.90 -0.05 5.49
CA PHE A 55 6.57 1.15 4.73
C PHE A 55 6.09 2.29 5.65
N HIS A 56 5.10 2.05 6.51
CA HIS A 56 4.59 3.08 7.43
C HIS A 56 5.63 3.54 8.44
N ARG A 57 6.54 2.69 8.86
CA ARG A 57 7.65 3.06 9.75
C ARG A 57 8.67 3.98 9.08
N TYR A 58 8.91 3.82 7.77
CA TYR A 58 9.96 4.52 7.01
C TYR A 58 9.41 5.46 5.93
N ASN A 59 8.11 5.77 5.93
CA ASN A 59 7.48 6.63 4.93
C ASN A 59 8.04 8.07 4.90
N HIS A 60 8.68 8.51 5.98
CA HIS A 60 9.38 9.80 6.08
C HIS A 60 10.77 9.80 5.40
N ARG A 61 11.24 8.66 4.87
CA ARG A 61 12.56 8.48 4.26
C ARG A 61 12.53 7.76 2.91
N LEU A 62 11.42 7.80 2.19
CA LEU A 62 11.22 7.04 0.95
C LEU A 62 12.25 7.33 -0.15
N ASN A 63 12.84 8.53 -0.17
CA ASN A 63 13.89 8.89 -1.12
C ASN A 63 15.27 8.30 -0.76
N GLU A 64 15.43 7.78 0.46
CA GLU A 64 16.72 7.29 0.99
C GLU A 64 16.73 5.78 1.16
N VAL A 65 15.55 5.14 1.26
CA VAL A 65 15.42 3.72 1.56
C VAL A 65 14.81 2.95 0.40
N ARG A 66 15.27 1.73 0.22
CA ARG A 66 14.65 0.74 -0.67
C ARG A 66 14.12 -0.42 0.16
N PHE A 67 13.08 -1.07 -0.34
CA PHE A 67 12.45 -2.20 0.34
C PHE A 67 12.71 -3.49 -0.43
N LEU A 68 12.83 -4.60 0.33
CA LEU A 68 12.97 -5.94 -0.20
C LEU A 68 12.21 -6.90 0.72
N GLY A 69 11.37 -7.75 0.14
CA GLY A 69 10.57 -8.71 0.90
C GLY A 69 11.07 -10.15 0.76
N VAL A 70 11.22 -10.84 1.91
CA VAL A 70 11.44 -12.28 2.02
C VAL A 70 10.19 -12.90 2.61
N HIS A 71 9.48 -13.73 1.83
CA HIS A 71 8.28 -14.37 2.34
C HIS A 71 8.57 -15.69 3.08
N THR A 72 7.82 -15.91 4.14
CA THR A 72 7.90 -17.12 4.97
C THR A 72 6.68 -18.04 4.83
N GLY A 73 5.71 -17.63 4.03
CA GLY A 73 4.48 -18.35 3.72
C GLY A 73 4.21 -18.40 2.22
N HIS A 74 2.99 -18.05 1.80
CA HIS A 74 2.63 -17.93 0.39
C HIS A 74 3.27 -16.70 -0.25
N LEU A 75 3.50 -16.74 -1.55
CA LEU A 75 4.03 -15.62 -2.30
C LEU A 75 3.08 -14.43 -2.21
N GLY A 76 3.61 -13.27 -1.76
CA GLY A 76 2.89 -12.00 -1.72
C GLY A 76 3.15 -11.14 -2.97
N PHE A 77 2.50 -9.98 -3.00
CA PHE A 77 2.70 -8.99 -4.07
C PHE A 77 3.97 -8.15 -3.88
N TYR A 78 4.51 -8.10 -2.66
CA TYR A 78 5.67 -7.29 -2.28
C TYR A 78 6.92 -8.09 -1.93
N THR A 79 6.88 -9.42 -2.05
CA THR A 79 7.99 -10.29 -1.68
C THR A 79 8.53 -11.00 -2.90
N ASP A 80 9.84 -10.85 -3.18
CA ASP A 80 10.51 -11.46 -4.33
C ASP A 80 11.34 -12.69 -3.96
N TRP A 81 11.71 -12.81 -2.68
CA TRP A 81 12.61 -13.84 -2.18
C TRP A 81 11.91 -14.80 -1.24
N ARG A 82 12.34 -16.06 -1.29
CA ARG A 82 11.84 -17.11 -0.42
C ARG A 82 12.81 -17.37 0.74
N ASP A 83 12.29 -17.90 1.82
CA ASP A 83 13.05 -18.21 3.04
C ASP A 83 14.21 -19.20 2.82
N TYR A 84 14.19 -20.00 1.77
CA TYR A 84 15.28 -20.92 1.41
C TYR A 84 16.31 -20.32 0.42
N GLU A 85 16.07 -19.14 -0.12
CA GLU A 85 16.93 -18.45 -1.10
C GLU A 85 17.87 -17.40 -0.46
N LEU A 86 18.03 -17.41 0.87
CA LEU A 86 18.77 -16.37 1.60
C LEU A 86 20.25 -16.24 1.18
N SER A 87 20.90 -17.35 0.83
CA SER A 87 22.31 -17.31 0.39
C SER A 87 22.45 -16.62 -0.96
N GLU A 88 21.53 -16.88 -1.88
CA GLU A 88 21.46 -16.21 -3.18
C GLU A 88 21.15 -14.73 -3.01
N LEU A 89 20.18 -14.40 -2.15
CA LEU A 89 19.86 -13.01 -1.80
C LEU A 89 21.10 -12.26 -1.31
N VAL A 90 21.81 -12.78 -0.30
CA VAL A 90 22.97 -12.10 0.28
C VAL A 90 24.09 -11.90 -0.74
N ASN A 91 24.33 -12.87 -1.63
CA ASN A 91 25.29 -12.72 -2.72
C ASN A 91 24.87 -11.60 -3.69
N SER A 92 23.57 -11.57 -4.08
CA SER A 92 23.04 -10.52 -4.96
C SER A 92 23.17 -9.11 -4.36
N LEU A 93 23.07 -8.97 -3.03
CA LEU A 93 23.24 -7.68 -2.36
C LEU A 93 24.65 -7.11 -2.52
N SER A 94 25.67 -7.97 -2.56
CA SER A 94 27.07 -7.57 -2.79
C SER A 94 27.37 -7.25 -4.27
N GLU A 95 26.69 -7.92 -5.22
CA GLU A 95 26.98 -7.81 -6.65
C GLU A 95 26.28 -6.63 -7.35
N GLU A 96 25.04 -6.33 -7.00
CA GLU A 96 24.20 -5.33 -7.69
C GLU A 96 23.65 -4.26 -6.74
N GLN A 97 24.45 -3.31 -6.33
CA GLN A 97 23.98 -2.19 -5.51
C GLN A 97 23.25 -1.13 -6.36
N GLY A 98 22.06 -0.74 -5.93
CA GLY A 98 21.41 0.49 -6.36
C GLY A 98 20.27 0.38 -7.37
N LYS A 99 20.03 -0.75 -8.02
CA LYS A 99 18.89 -0.91 -8.92
C LYS A 99 17.58 -0.96 -8.12
N SER A 100 16.56 -0.23 -8.56
CA SER A 100 15.25 -0.21 -7.93
C SER A 100 14.12 -0.09 -8.96
N VAL A 101 12.96 -0.63 -8.58
CA VAL A 101 11.68 -0.40 -9.24
C VAL A 101 10.85 0.49 -8.32
N SER A 102 10.22 1.53 -8.85
CA SER A 102 9.40 2.43 -8.05
C SER A 102 7.94 2.39 -8.43
N TYR A 103 7.06 2.49 -7.43
CA TYR A 103 5.61 2.50 -7.61
C TYR A 103 4.97 3.74 -6.98
N PRO A 104 3.86 4.22 -7.56
CA PRO A 104 3.14 5.37 -7.03
C PRO A 104 2.50 5.07 -5.68
N LEU A 105 2.36 6.11 -4.86
CA LEU A 105 1.67 6.10 -3.59
C LEU A 105 0.42 6.99 -3.66
N LEU A 106 -0.49 6.79 -2.73
CA LEU A 106 -1.65 7.65 -2.54
C LEU A 106 -1.38 8.63 -1.40
N ASP A 107 -1.45 9.94 -1.65
CA ASP A 107 -1.49 10.98 -0.63
C ASP A 107 -2.94 11.14 -0.15
N VAL A 108 -3.15 10.98 1.15
CA VAL A 108 -4.44 11.02 1.81
C VAL A 108 -4.44 12.17 2.81
N VAL A 109 -5.28 13.17 2.60
CA VAL A 109 -5.40 14.32 3.49
C VAL A 109 -6.76 14.32 4.16
N LEU A 110 -6.78 14.03 5.47
CA LEU A 110 -7.98 14.15 6.29
C LEU A 110 -8.14 15.60 6.78
N THR A 111 -9.31 16.18 6.58
CA THR A 111 -9.63 17.51 7.11
C THR A 111 -10.72 17.38 8.18
N THR A 112 -10.46 17.90 9.36
CA THR A 112 -11.39 17.93 10.49
C THR A 112 -12.24 19.20 10.45
N ARG A 113 -13.26 19.27 11.31
CA ARG A 113 -14.20 20.40 11.36
C ARG A 113 -13.57 21.71 11.81
N ASP A 114 -12.55 21.65 12.66
CA ASP A 114 -11.76 22.81 13.11
C ASP A 114 -10.70 23.23 12.09
N GLY A 115 -10.63 22.51 10.94
CA GLY A 115 -9.72 22.81 9.86
C GLY A 115 -8.33 22.19 10.00
N GLU A 116 -8.08 21.36 11.02
CA GLU A 116 -6.83 20.58 11.11
C GLU A 116 -6.73 19.64 9.91
N LYS A 117 -5.52 19.56 9.34
CA LYS A 117 -5.21 18.64 8.24
C LYS A 117 -4.18 17.62 8.69
N ARG A 118 -4.45 16.35 8.42
CA ARG A 118 -3.53 15.24 8.67
C ARG A 118 -3.23 14.54 7.37
N HIS A 119 -1.93 14.40 7.08
CA HIS A 119 -1.41 13.78 5.87
C HIS A 119 -0.95 12.35 6.15
N PHE A 120 -1.29 11.46 5.23
CA PHE A 120 -0.86 10.06 5.25
C PHE A 120 -0.49 9.62 3.85
N LEU A 121 0.41 8.64 3.76
CA LEU A 121 0.69 7.93 2.52
C LEU A 121 0.12 6.51 2.61
N ALA A 122 -0.52 6.04 1.54
CA ALA A 122 -0.93 4.66 1.42
C ALA A 122 -0.20 3.97 0.27
N LEU A 123 0.21 2.73 0.51
CA LEU A 123 0.82 1.87 -0.50
C LEU A 123 -0.25 1.08 -1.27
N ASN A 124 -1.25 0.56 -0.57
CA ASN A 124 -2.38 -0.16 -1.17
C ASN A 124 -3.57 0.77 -1.44
N GLU A 125 -4.28 1.14 -0.40
CA GLU A 125 -5.52 1.90 -0.50
C GLU A 125 -5.86 2.65 0.79
N SER A 126 -6.78 3.58 0.65
CA SER A 126 -7.56 4.11 1.75
C SER A 126 -9.04 3.82 1.52
N THR A 127 -9.73 3.41 2.58
CA THR A 127 -11.18 3.28 2.54
C THR A 127 -11.84 4.24 3.51
N ILE A 128 -13.05 4.65 3.20
CA ILE A 128 -13.95 5.31 4.14
C ILE A 128 -15.25 4.55 4.20
N ARG A 129 -15.69 4.18 5.40
CA ARG A 129 -16.90 3.41 5.63
C ARG A 129 -17.64 3.91 6.85
N LYS A 130 -18.94 3.60 6.87
CA LYS A 130 -19.80 3.82 8.03
C LYS A 130 -20.25 2.49 8.62
N GLY A 131 -20.20 2.36 9.94
CA GLY A 131 -20.40 1.06 10.59
C GLY A 131 -21.80 0.48 10.49
N SER A 132 -22.86 1.28 10.76
CA SER A 132 -24.21 0.75 10.95
C SER A 132 -25.30 1.37 10.08
N ARG A 133 -24.96 2.31 9.22
CA ARG A 133 -25.93 3.01 8.36
C ARG A 133 -25.30 3.35 7.02
N THR A 134 -26.13 3.59 6.02
CA THR A 134 -25.67 4.08 4.71
C THR A 134 -24.83 5.34 4.85
N MET A 135 -23.61 5.30 4.32
CA MET A 135 -22.77 6.47 4.18
C MET A 135 -23.32 7.38 3.09
N VAL A 136 -23.32 8.67 3.34
CA VAL A 136 -23.68 9.71 2.35
C VAL A 136 -22.53 10.68 2.23
N ALA A 137 -21.99 10.83 1.02
CA ALA A 137 -20.89 11.73 0.72
C ALA A 137 -21.09 12.39 -0.64
N ASP A 138 -20.58 13.61 -0.78
CA ASP A 138 -20.40 14.23 -2.11
C ASP A 138 -18.96 13.95 -2.57
N VAL A 139 -18.83 13.30 -3.71
CA VAL A 139 -17.54 12.95 -4.33
C VAL A 139 -17.27 13.97 -5.42
N TYR A 140 -16.16 14.67 -5.30
CA TYR A 140 -15.66 15.60 -6.30
C TYR A 140 -14.42 15.01 -6.99
N ILE A 141 -14.33 15.17 -8.31
CA ILE A 141 -13.11 14.96 -9.07
C ILE A 141 -12.63 16.35 -9.49
N LYS A 142 -11.45 16.74 -9.03
CA LYS A 142 -11.01 18.14 -9.02
C LYS A 142 -12.02 19.01 -8.25
N GLU A 143 -12.64 19.97 -8.90
CA GLU A 143 -13.59 20.90 -8.29
C GLU A 143 -15.05 20.59 -8.69
N GLU A 144 -15.25 19.64 -9.59
CA GLU A 144 -16.57 19.28 -10.09
C GLU A 144 -17.20 18.17 -9.23
N LEU A 145 -18.45 18.37 -8.85
CA LEU A 145 -19.26 17.34 -8.18
C LEU A 145 -19.52 16.21 -9.17
N PHE A 146 -18.79 15.11 -8.97
CA PHE A 146 -18.91 13.91 -9.79
C PHE A 146 -20.15 13.10 -9.45
N GLU A 147 -20.34 12.81 -8.15
CA GLU A 147 -21.50 12.05 -7.68
C GLU A 147 -21.88 12.36 -6.23
N ARG A 148 -23.14 12.09 -5.90
CA ARG A 148 -23.64 12.04 -4.52
C ARG A 148 -23.75 10.59 -4.09
N PHE A 149 -22.68 10.09 -3.53
CA PHE A 149 -22.56 8.70 -3.13
C PHE A 149 -23.51 8.34 -1.98
N ARG A 150 -24.09 7.15 -2.09
CA ARG A 150 -24.82 6.46 -1.02
C ARG A 150 -24.47 4.98 -1.08
N GLY A 151 -24.00 4.41 0.02
CA GLY A 151 -23.59 3.01 0.11
C GLY A 151 -22.91 2.72 1.43
N ASP A 152 -22.15 1.64 1.49
CA ASP A 152 -21.41 1.26 2.70
C ASP A 152 -20.08 2.04 2.81
N GLY A 153 -19.50 2.46 1.68
CA GLY A 153 -18.24 3.21 1.68
C GLY A 153 -17.63 3.37 0.30
N LEU A 154 -16.45 3.96 0.30
CA LEU A 154 -15.60 4.16 -0.87
C LEU A 154 -14.21 3.59 -0.60
N ALA A 155 -13.58 3.07 -1.63
CA ALA A 155 -12.18 2.64 -1.63
C ALA A 155 -11.41 3.39 -2.71
N ILE A 156 -10.31 4.02 -2.34
CA ILE A 156 -9.40 4.66 -3.29
C ILE A 156 -8.05 3.94 -3.20
N SER A 157 -7.61 3.37 -4.31
CA SER A 157 -6.42 2.51 -4.35
C SER A 157 -5.36 3.03 -5.30
N THR A 158 -4.12 2.69 -4.99
CA THR A 158 -3.00 2.74 -5.92
C THR A 158 -3.10 1.59 -6.93
N PRO A 159 -2.33 1.60 -8.02
CA PRO A 159 -2.20 0.44 -8.90
C PRO A 159 -1.71 -0.81 -8.16
N THR A 160 -0.77 -0.64 -7.24
CA THR A 160 -0.24 -1.73 -6.42
C THR A 160 -1.33 -2.34 -5.52
N GLY A 161 -2.14 -1.50 -4.89
CA GLY A 161 -3.29 -1.90 -4.07
C GLY A 161 -4.48 -2.45 -4.85
N SER A 162 -4.45 -2.37 -6.19
CA SER A 162 -5.53 -2.90 -7.03
C SER A 162 -5.77 -4.41 -6.86
N THR A 163 -4.78 -5.14 -6.37
CA THR A 163 -4.85 -6.56 -6.05
C THR A 163 -5.21 -6.85 -4.58
N ALA A 164 -5.30 -5.82 -3.74
CA ALA A 164 -5.66 -5.92 -2.32
C ALA A 164 -7.19 -5.75 -2.12
N TYR A 165 -7.61 -4.97 -1.15
CA TYR A 165 -9.03 -4.76 -0.82
C TYR A 165 -9.85 -4.23 -2.01
N ASN A 166 -9.26 -3.37 -2.84
CA ASN A 166 -9.88 -2.83 -4.04
C ASN A 166 -10.44 -3.94 -4.97
N LYS A 167 -9.72 -5.07 -5.12
CA LYS A 167 -10.20 -6.21 -5.89
C LYS A 167 -11.46 -6.83 -5.29
N SER A 168 -11.55 -6.92 -3.96
CA SER A 168 -12.69 -7.49 -3.24
C SER A 168 -13.96 -6.67 -3.42
N VAL A 169 -13.85 -5.38 -3.72
CA VAL A 169 -15.00 -4.49 -3.98
C VAL A 169 -15.25 -4.26 -5.48
N GLY A 170 -14.72 -5.13 -6.33
CA GLY A 170 -14.98 -5.12 -7.78
C GLY A 170 -14.07 -4.21 -8.59
N GLY A 171 -13.01 -3.67 -7.99
CA GLY A 171 -12.01 -2.88 -8.69
C GLY A 171 -11.20 -3.69 -9.71
N ALA A 172 -10.74 -3.02 -10.75
CA ALA A 172 -9.89 -3.62 -11.79
C ALA A 172 -8.47 -3.83 -11.27
N VAL A 173 -7.81 -4.91 -11.72
CA VAL A 173 -6.37 -5.13 -11.51
C VAL A 173 -5.59 -4.19 -12.43
N VAL A 174 -4.74 -3.34 -11.85
CA VAL A 174 -3.95 -2.32 -12.55
C VAL A 174 -2.47 -2.62 -12.39
N HIS A 175 -1.72 -2.60 -13.49
CA HIS A 175 -0.27 -2.83 -13.44
C HIS A 175 0.43 -1.72 -12.62
N PRO A 176 1.34 -2.04 -11.67
CA PRO A 176 1.95 -1.09 -10.75
C PRO A 176 2.77 0.04 -11.41
N SER A 177 3.20 -0.13 -12.67
CA SER A 177 3.90 0.92 -13.41
C SER A 177 2.99 2.05 -13.92
N ILE A 178 1.67 1.86 -13.88
CA ILE A 178 0.71 2.88 -14.31
C ILE A 178 0.61 3.93 -13.22
N ASN A 179 0.74 5.21 -13.60
CA ASN A 179 0.61 6.32 -12.67
C ASN A 179 -0.84 6.79 -12.63
N ALA A 180 -1.65 6.17 -11.81
CA ALA A 180 -3.08 6.42 -11.65
C ALA A 180 -3.54 6.06 -10.23
N MET A 181 -4.73 6.47 -9.85
CA MET A 181 -5.46 5.93 -8.70
C MET A 181 -6.81 5.40 -9.15
N GLN A 182 -7.44 4.55 -8.37
CA GLN A 182 -8.74 3.97 -8.69
C GLN A 182 -9.73 4.27 -7.58
N LEU A 183 -10.90 4.75 -7.97
CA LEU A 183 -12.07 4.90 -7.10
C LEU A 183 -12.98 3.69 -7.31
N ALA A 184 -13.35 3.01 -6.24
CA ALA A 184 -14.34 1.93 -6.23
C ALA A 184 -15.41 2.19 -5.16
N GLU A 185 -16.67 1.95 -5.51
CA GLU A 185 -17.80 2.05 -4.61
C GLU A 185 -17.98 0.75 -3.82
N ILE A 186 -18.31 0.85 -2.54
CA ILE A 186 -18.60 -0.30 -1.69
C ILE A 186 -20.11 -0.35 -1.46
N ALA A 187 -20.77 -1.38 -2.01
CA ALA A 187 -22.21 -1.61 -1.90
C ALA A 187 -23.04 -0.34 -2.14
N SER A 188 -22.82 0.33 -3.25
CA SER A 188 -23.54 1.55 -3.60
C SER A 188 -25.02 1.28 -3.88
N LEU A 189 -25.85 2.25 -3.48
CA LEU A 189 -27.29 2.23 -3.74
C LEU A 189 -27.58 2.82 -5.11
N ASN A 190 -28.00 1.98 -6.05
CA ASN A 190 -28.44 2.36 -7.38
C ASN A 190 -29.91 2.02 -7.58
N ASN A 191 -30.76 3.07 -7.68
CA ASN A 191 -32.19 2.93 -7.92
C ASN A 191 -32.74 4.15 -8.67
N ARG A 192 -34.07 4.32 -8.74
CA ARG A 192 -34.71 5.45 -9.45
C ARG A 192 -34.39 6.81 -8.81
N VAL A 193 -34.12 6.87 -7.51
CA VAL A 193 -33.89 8.09 -6.73
C VAL A 193 -32.39 8.39 -6.54
N PHE A 194 -31.61 7.36 -6.32
CA PHE A 194 -30.18 7.48 -6.07
C PHE A 194 -29.42 6.81 -7.22
N ARG A 195 -28.48 7.55 -7.80
CA ARG A 195 -27.65 7.08 -8.89
C ARG A 195 -26.20 7.41 -8.59
N THR A 196 -25.35 6.41 -8.69
CA THR A 196 -23.90 6.50 -8.69
C THR A 196 -23.39 5.88 -9.99
N LEU A 197 -22.11 6.01 -10.28
CA LEU A 197 -21.53 5.40 -11.46
C LEU A 197 -21.67 3.86 -11.43
N GLY A 198 -21.53 3.26 -10.25
CA GLY A 198 -21.66 1.81 -10.06
C GLY A 198 -20.56 0.99 -10.70
N SER A 199 -19.46 1.65 -11.11
CA SER A 199 -18.30 1.03 -11.75
C SER A 199 -17.03 1.65 -11.25
N PRO A 200 -15.94 0.87 -11.10
CA PRO A 200 -14.65 1.41 -10.73
C PRO A 200 -14.14 2.41 -11.77
N SER A 201 -13.56 3.51 -11.31
CA SER A 201 -13.04 4.58 -12.17
C SER A 201 -11.54 4.72 -11.98
N ILE A 202 -10.78 4.78 -13.08
CA ILE A 202 -9.35 5.06 -13.08
C ILE A 202 -9.15 6.56 -13.26
N ILE A 203 -8.47 7.17 -12.30
CA ILE A 203 -8.25 8.62 -12.22
C ILE A 203 -6.79 8.91 -12.55
N GLY A 204 -6.57 9.87 -13.43
CA GLY A 204 -5.25 10.23 -13.93
C GLY A 204 -4.36 10.98 -12.91
N PRO A 205 -3.06 11.14 -13.21
CA PRO A 205 -2.08 11.63 -12.23
C PRO A 205 -2.21 13.12 -11.88
N HIS A 206 -2.93 13.90 -12.69
CA HIS A 206 -3.12 15.35 -12.47
C HIS A 206 -4.49 15.69 -11.88
N GLU A 207 -5.18 14.70 -11.38
CA GLU A 207 -6.51 14.81 -10.80
C GLU A 207 -6.48 14.40 -9.32
N TRP A 208 -7.47 14.85 -8.58
CA TRP A 208 -7.67 14.48 -7.18
C TRP A 208 -9.14 14.18 -6.93
N ILE A 209 -9.39 13.36 -5.93
CA ILE A 209 -10.72 13.06 -5.42
C ILE A 209 -10.88 13.78 -4.08
N ASP A 210 -12.00 14.48 -3.89
CA ASP A 210 -12.37 15.09 -2.61
C ASP A 210 -13.71 14.51 -2.15
N VAL A 211 -13.66 13.68 -1.11
CA VAL A 211 -14.86 13.06 -0.52
C VAL A 211 -15.33 13.93 0.64
N ARG A 212 -16.46 14.63 0.49
CA ARG A 212 -17.04 15.51 1.51
C ARG A 212 -18.16 14.80 2.25
N LEU A 213 -18.00 14.69 3.56
CA LEU A 213 -18.92 13.98 4.43
C LEU A 213 -20.05 14.90 4.89
N LYS A 214 -21.28 14.40 4.87
CA LYS A 214 -22.48 15.20 5.23
C LYS A 214 -22.92 15.07 6.66
N SER A 215 -22.33 14.17 7.43
CA SER A 215 -22.79 13.88 8.78
C SER A 215 -21.67 13.98 9.81
N ASN A 216 -22.06 14.36 11.04
CA ASN A 216 -21.18 14.35 12.22
C ASN A 216 -21.12 12.93 12.83
N GLU A 217 -21.35 11.91 12.04
CA GLU A 217 -21.37 10.54 12.49
C GLU A 217 -19.97 9.92 12.40
N GLU A 218 -19.81 8.84 13.12
CA GLU A 218 -18.56 8.09 13.15
C GLU A 218 -18.29 7.41 11.81
N HIS A 219 -17.09 7.64 11.30
CA HIS A 219 -16.58 6.99 10.10
C HIS A 219 -15.32 6.20 10.46
N LEU A 220 -15.21 5.01 9.90
CA LEU A 220 -14.00 4.22 9.87
C LEU A 220 -13.24 4.56 8.58
N ILE A 221 -12.08 5.14 8.73
CA ILE A 221 -11.15 5.40 7.63
C ILE A 221 -9.99 4.45 7.79
N THR A 222 -9.68 3.68 6.76
CA THR A 222 -8.48 2.85 6.77
C THR A 222 -7.43 3.44 5.84
N ILE A 223 -6.17 3.31 6.18
CA ILE A 223 -5.04 3.66 5.34
C ILE A 223 -4.09 2.47 5.40
N ASP A 224 -4.11 1.63 4.36
CA ASP A 224 -3.54 0.29 4.38
C ASP A 224 -4.07 -0.50 5.61
N GLN A 225 -3.20 -0.78 6.58
CA GLN A 225 -3.53 -1.49 7.82
C GLN A 225 -3.85 -0.57 9.02
N LEU A 226 -3.83 0.75 8.82
CA LEU A 226 -4.09 1.71 9.90
C LEU A 226 -5.59 2.04 9.95
N ASP A 227 -6.21 1.85 11.10
CA ASP A 227 -7.61 2.19 11.36
C ASP A 227 -7.71 3.54 12.07
N ILE A 228 -8.53 4.44 11.54
CA ILE A 228 -8.82 5.76 12.09
C ILE A 228 -10.34 5.88 12.26
N ILE A 229 -10.81 5.91 13.50
CA ILE A 229 -12.24 6.09 13.82
C ILE A 229 -12.45 7.52 14.30
N ARG A 230 -13.21 8.31 13.55
CA ARG A 230 -13.44 9.74 13.84
C ARG A 230 -14.86 10.19 13.49
N LYS A 231 -15.36 11.22 14.24
CA LYS A 231 -16.66 11.86 14.03
C LYS A 231 -16.57 13.29 13.47
N ASP A 232 -15.39 13.84 13.48
CA ASP A 232 -15.11 15.24 13.17
C ASP A 232 -14.48 15.45 11.79
N ILE A 233 -14.31 14.39 11.00
CA ILE A 233 -13.82 14.50 9.62
C ILE A 233 -14.91 15.11 8.74
N THR A 234 -14.55 16.16 8.03
CA THR A 234 -15.43 16.85 7.07
C THR A 234 -15.15 16.50 5.62
N SER A 235 -13.86 16.27 5.31
CA SER A 235 -13.46 15.80 3.97
C SER A 235 -12.18 14.97 3.99
N ILE A 236 -12.04 14.15 2.94
CA ILE A 236 -10.83 13.39 2.68
C ILE A 236 -10.44 13.66 1.23
N LYS A 237 -9.24 14.22 1.04
CA LYS A 237 -8.69 14.46 -0.28
C LYS A 237 -7.65 13.39 -0.62
N TYR A 238 -7.76 12.86 -1.83
CA TYR A 238 -6.86 11.85 -2.38
C TYR A 238 -6.21 12.36 -3.65
N LYS A 239 -4.91 12.18 -3.78
CA LYS A 239 -4.15 12.39 -5.02
C LYS A 239 -3.01 11.38 -5.10
N ILE A 240 -2.42 11.24 -6.28
CA ILE A 240 -1.16 10.51 -6.39
C ILE A 240 -0.09 11.34 -5.70
N ALA A 241 0.66 10.71 -4.80
CA ALA A 241 1.73 11.37 -4.06
C ALA A 241 2.92 11.71 -4.97
N ASP A 242 3.65 12.74 -4.60
CA ASP A 242 4.92 13.08 -5.25
C ASP A 242 6.01 12.04 -4.88
N GLU A 243 5.90 11.48 -3.67
CA GLU A 243 6.75 10.40 -3.18
C GLU A 243 6.41 9.08 -3.87
N ARG A 244 7.42 8.22 -3.97
CA ARG A 244 7.28 6.86 -4.50
C ARG A 244 7.95 5.86 -3.56
N ILE A 245 7.39 4.66 -3.47
CA ILE A 245 8.11 3.56 -2.83
C ILE A 245 9.12 2.96 -3.81
N HIS A 246 10.30 2.61 -3.31
CA HIS A 246 11.36 1.99 -4.08
C HIS A 246 11.62 0.56 -3.60
N PHE A 247 11.44 -0.42 -4.48
CA PHE A 247 11.81 -1.81 -4.22
C PHE A 247 13.16 -2.12 -4.82
N ALA A 248 14.04 -2.75 -4.05
CA ALA A 248 15.33 -3.20 -4.55
C ALA A 248 15.14 -4.31 -5.59
N SER A 249 15.69 -4.11 -6.79
CA SER A 249 15.45 -4.98 -7.96
C SER A 249 16.63 -5.92 -8.20
N TYR A 250 16.93 -6.81 -7.25
CA TYR A 250 17.92 -7.87 -7.44
C TYR A 250 17.34 -9.06 -8.22
N ARG A 251 16.05 -9.31 -8.02
CA ARG A 251 15.25 -10.30 -8.70
C ARG A 251 13.83 -9.75 -8.75
N HIS A 252 13.36 -9.39 -9.93
CA HIS A 252 12.01 -8.84 -10.07
C HIS A 252 11.08 -9.88 -10.70
N MET A 253 10.13 -10.37 -9.90
CA MET A 253 9.13 -11.28 -10.38
C MET A 253 8.07 -10.51 -11.16
N HIS A 254 7.72 -10.96 -12.36
CA HIS A 254 6.75 -10.29 -13.23
C HIS A 254 5.38 -10.17 -12.55
N PHE A 255 4.78 -9.00 -12.56
CA PHE A 255 3.51 -8.71 -11.87
C PHE A 255 2.39 -9.70 -12.23
N TRP A 256 2.21 -10.00 -13.53
CA TRP A 256 1.16 -10.93 -13.97
C TRP A 256 1.38 -12.37 -13.52
N TYR A 257 2.62 -12.76 -13.24
CA TYR A 257 2.88 -14.07 -12.63
C TYR A 257 2.30 -14.12 -11.21
N ARG A 258 2.50 -13.05 -10.41
CA ARG A 258 1.92 -12.94 -9.06
C ARG A 258 0.40 -12.94 -9.08
N VAL A 259 -0.21 -12.20 -10.03
CA VAL A 259 -1.67 -12.19 -10.23
C VAL A 259 -2.18 -13.58 -10.55
N LYS A 260 -1.51 -14.31 -11.48
CA LYS A 260 -1.87 -15.69 -11.82
C LYS A 260 -1.73 -16.61 -10.62
N ASP A 261 -0.62 -16.54 -9.91
CA ASP A 261 -0.33 -17.39 -8.75
C ASP A 261 -1.34 -17.17 -7.62
N ALA A 262 -1.68 -15.90 -7.33
CA ALA A 262 -2.57 -15.54 -6.24
C ALA A 262 -4.06 -15.80 -6.52
N PHE A 263 -4.53 -15.73 -7.79
CA PHE A 263 -5.96 -15.69 -8.08
C PHE A 263 -6.45 -16.73 -9.10
N ILE A 264 -5.58 -17.36 -9.87
CA ILE A 264 -5.99 -18.19 -11.01
C ILE A 264 -5.42 -19.61 -10.91
N ARG A 265 -4.28 -19.78 -10.21
CA ARG A 265 -3.62 -21.08 -10.12
C ARG A 265 -4.51 -22.05 -9.34
N GLU A 266 -4.85 -23.15 -9.96
CA GLU A 266 -5.43 -24.32 -9.29
C GLU A 266 -4.32 -25.04 -8.52
N ASP A 267 -4.60 -25.46 -7.29
CA ASP A 267 -3.70 -26.21 -6.41
C ASP A 267 -3.37 -27.60 -6.97
#